data_ff36bfcca7e69f6af638d0b565261416
#
_entry.id   ff36bfcca7e69f6af638d0b565261416
#
_cell.length_a   1.000
_cell.length_b   1.000
_cell.length_c   1.000
_cell.angle_alpha   90.00
_cell.angle_beta   90.00
_cell.angle_gamma   90.00
#
_symmetry.space_group_name_H-M   'P 1'
#
loop_
_entity.id
_entity.type
_entity.pdbx_description
1 polymer ?
#
loop_
_entity_poly.entity_id
_entity_poly.type
_entity_poly.pdbx_seq_one_letter_code
_entity_poly.pdbx_strand_id
1 'polypeptide(L)'
;MGPADSSAGNAADADPGLSAARSVLAARQQELVAALVSDGPAPEGFDPARVAAVRLGLARKRLGGLGQHFPALAAAVRSDPALWELYFEWHVSHPSGPMVGYFADGAALIDCLDREGRLPAEATREALMLRMDTSSAPDGQRIQARWFGVRVVRVGESRWWAVGSRRRWAWVRGPRRSR
;
A
#
# COMPACT_ATOMS: atom_id res chain seq x y z
N MET A 1 -31.74 -6.21 56.00
CA MET A 1 -30.80 -7.27 55.68
C MET A 1 -30.29 -6.99 54.27
N GLY A 2 -29.23 -6.19 54.16
CA GLY A 2 -28.65 -5.75 52.91
C GLY A 2 -27.61 -6.73 52.39
N PRO A 3 -27.50 -6.95 51.09
CA PRO A 3 -26.43 -7.74 50.50
C PRO A 3 -25.13 -6.92 50.54
N ALA A 4 -24.09 -7.55 51.03
CA ALA A 4 -22.75 -7.05 51.13
C ALA A 4 -22.13 -6.78 49.77
N ASP A 5 -21.59 -5.57 49.64
CA ASP A 5 -20.64 -5.16 48.61
C ASP A 5 -19.39 -6.08 48.66
N SER A 6 -19.26 -6.97 47.69
CA SER A 6 -18.06 -7.77 47.44
C SER A 6 -17.44 -7.33 46.10
N SER A 7 -17.13 -6.05 45.96
CA SER A 7 -16.39 -5.49 44.84
C SER A 7 -15.05 -4.89 45.31
N ALA A 8 -14.33 -5.61 46.13
CA ALA A 8 -12.98 -5.20 46.51
C ALA A 8 -12.02 -6.33 46.14
N GLY A 9 -11.16 -6.09 45.18
CA GLY A 9 -9.95 -6.84 45.08
C GLY A 9 -9.73 -7.60 43.77
N ASN A 10 -9.27 -6.90 42.76
CA ASN A 10 -8.26 -7.44 41.85
C ASN A 10 -7.43 -6.33 41.17
N ALA A 11 -6.99 -5.36 41.93
CA ALA A 11 -5.76 -4.65 41.62
C ALA A 11 -4.62 -5.54 42.14
N ALA A 12 -4.47 -6.72 41.52
CA ALA A 12 -3.37 -7.62 41.82
C ALA A 12 -2.09 -6.81 41.60
N ASP A 13 -1.27 -6.76 42.65
CA ASP A 13 0.10 -6.25 42.71
C ASP A 13 0.83 -6.64 41.44
N ALA A 14 0.84 -5.76 40.45
CA ALA A 14 1.64 -5.95 39.25
C ALA A 14 3.09 -5.86 39.71
N ASP A 15 3.75 -7.01 39.81
CA ASP A 15 5.16 -7.10 40.12
C ASP A 15 5.94 -6.05 39.31
N PRO A 16 6.55 -5.04 39.98
CA PRO A 16 7.25 -3.95 39.27
C PRO A 16 8.37 -4.49 38.39
N GLY A 17 8.97 -5.63 38.71
CA GLY A 17 9.97 -6.30 37.89
C GLY A 17 9.37 -6.85 36.60
N LEU A 18 8.18 -7.44 36.68
CA LEU A 18 7.46 -7.93 35.49
C LEU A 18 6.98 -6.79 34.60
N SER A 19 6.53 -5.68 35.19
CA SER A 19 6.14 -4.49 34.43
C SER A 19 7.32 -3.87 33.68
N ALA A 20 8.47 -3.74 34.32
CA ALA A 20 9.71 -3.25 33.71
C ALA A 20 10.18 -4.18 32.56
N ALA A 21 10.16 -5.50 32.77
CA ALA A 21 10.54 -6.47 31.74
C ALA A 21 9.63 -6.41 30.52
N ARG A 22 8.32 -6.26 30.72
CA ARG A 22 7.34 -6.07 29.62
C ARG A 22 7.60 -4.79 28.83
N SER A 23 7.92 -3.69 29.51
CA SER A 23 8.24 -2.42 28.86
C SER A 23 9.50 -2.52 27.99
N VAL A 24 10.54 -3.16 28.49
CA VAL A 24 11.78 -3.39 27.73
C VAL A 24 11.51 -4.28 26.51
N LEU A 25 10.73 -5.35 26.66
CA LEU A 25 10.36 -6.22 25.55
C LEU A 25 9.54 -5.48 24.51
N ALA A 26 8.56 -4.67 24.93
CA ALA A 26 7.74 -3.86 24.01
C ALA A 26 8.59 -2.86 23.22
N ALA A 27 9.55 -2.19 23.86
CA ALA A 27 10.47 -1.28 23.18
C ALA A 27 11.29 -2.02 22.10
N ARG A 28 11.88 -3.17 22.43
CA ARG A 28 12.64 -4.00 21.48
C ARG A 28 11.77 -4.50 20.31
N GLN A 29 10.53 -4.88 20.58
CA GLN A 29 9.58 -5.27 19.53
C GLN A 29 9.25 -4.11 18.61
N GLN A 30 9.06 -2.90 19.15
CA GLN A 30 8.82 -1.69 18.35
C GLN A 30 10.03 -1.36 17.45
N GLU A 31 11.25 -1.44 17.99
CA GLU A 31 12.48 -1.24 17.21
C GLU A 31 12.58 -2.26 16.05
N LEU A 32 12.31 -3.53 16.33
CA LEU A 32 12.33 -4.56 15.28
C LEU A 32 11.25 -4.31 14.22
N VAL A 33 10.02 -4.00 14.64
CA VAL A 33 8.94 -3.68 13.68
C VAL A 33 9.31 -2.46 12.84
N ALA A 34 9.83 -1.39 13.45
CA ALA A 34 10.31 -0.23 12.72
C ALA A 34 11.40 -0.61 11.71
N ALA A 35 12.38 -1.41 12.12
CA ALA A 35 13.42 -1.90 11.22
C ALA A 35 12.89 -2.78 10.09
N LEU A 36 11.81 -3.53 10.26
CA LEU A 36 11.21 -4.40 9.24
C LEU A 36 10.36 -3.64 8.21
N VAL A 37 9.72 -2.53 8.60
CA VAL A 37 8.80 -1.77 7.74
C VAL A 37 9.41 -0.48 7.18
N SER A 38 10.59 -0.09 7.63
CA SER A 38 11.34 1.07 7.14
C SER A 38 12.77 0.67 6.78
N ASP A 39 13.55 1.61 6.26
CA ASP A 39 14.98 1.38 5.91
C ASP A 39 15.92 1.59 7.11
N GLY A 40 15.42 1.44 8.32
CA GLY A 40 16.23 1.55 9.54
C GLY A 40 17.25 0.42 9.71
N PRO A 41 18.32 0.63 10.48
CA PRO A 41 19.29 -0.41 10.78
C PRO A 41 18.64 -1.58 11.56
N ALA A 42 19.22 -2.76 11.46
CA ALA A 42 18.81 -3.88 12.31
C ALA A 42 19.05 -3.52 13.78
N PRO A 43 18.10 -3.75 14.69
CA PRO A 43 18.29 -3.50 16.12
C PRO A 43 19.41 -4.37 16.70
N GLU A 44 20.02 -3.90 17.79
CA GLU A 44 21.06 -4.63 18.49
C GLU A 44 20.60 -6.05 18.89
N GLY A 45 21.43 -7.04 18.66
CA GLY A 45 21.14 -8.45 18.94
C GLY A 45 20.38 -9.19 17.85
N PHE A 46 20.00 -8.51 16.75
CA PHE A 46 19.41 -9.15 15.57
C PHE A 46 20.43 -9.25 14.43
N ASP A 47 20.42 -10.38 13.73
CA ASP A 47 21.23 -10.60 12.54
C ASP A 47 20.72 -9.72 11.39
N PRO A 48 21.52 -8.77 10.86
CA PRO A 48 21.12 -7.88 9.79
C PRO A 48 20.69 -8.62 8.51
N ALA A 49 21.31 -9.75 8.20
CA ALA A 49 20.97 -10.54 7.03
C ALA A 49 19.56 -11.18 7.16
N ARG A 50 19.20 -11.62 8.36
CA ARG A 50 17.85 -12.12 8.65
C ARG A 50 16.82 -11.02 8.58
N VAL A 51 17.11 -9.84 9.13
CA VAL A 51 16.21 -8.68 9.03
C VAL A 51 15.98 -8.31 7.58
N ALA A 52 17.03 -8.25 6.74
CA ALA A 52 16.91 -7.98 5.31
C ALA A 52 16.08 -9.07 4.59
N ALA A 53 16.28 -10.34 4.89
CA ALA A 53 15.51 -11.44 4.32
C ALA A 53 14.02 -11.34 4.66
N VAL A 54 13.67 -10.95 5.90
CA VAL A 54 12.28 -10.74 6.32
C VAL A 54 11.66 -9.54 5.61
N ARG A 55 12.38 -8.41 5.47
CA ARG A 55 11.94 -7.25 4.68
C ARG A 55 11.58 -7.65 3.25
N LEU A 56 12.47 -8.39 2.61
CA LEU A 56 12.23 -8.89 1.26
C LEU A 56 10.99 -9.77 1.18
N GLY A 57 10.78 -10.63 2.18
CA GLY A 57 9.58 -11.46 2.31
C GLY A 57 8.30 -10.64 2.45
N LEU A 58 8.34 -9.58 3.27
CA LEU A 58 7.22 -8.65 3.46
C LEU A 58 6.90 -7.88 2.17
N ALA A 59 7.91 -7.39 1.46
CA ALA A 59 7.72 -6.72 0.17
C ALA A 59 7.06 -7.67 -0.85
N ARG A 60 7.54 -8.91 -0.97
CA ARG A 60 6.94 -9.92 -1.85
C ARG A 60 5.50 -10.25 -1.49
N LYS A 61 5.20 -10.37 -0.19
CA LYS A 61 3.83 -10.61 0.30
C LYS A 61 2.91 -9.44 -0.05
N ARG A 62 3.36 -8.19 0.17
CA ARG A 62 2.60 -6.99 -0.17
C ARG A 62 2.33 -6.90 -1.67
N LEU A 63 3.34 -7.17 -2.50
CA LEU A 63 3.18 -7.24 -3.96
C LEU A 63 2.19 -8.35 -4.38
N GLY A 64 2.19 -9.48 -3.70
CA GLY A 64 1.21 -10.56 -3.92
C GLY A 64 -0.21 -10.12 -3.63
N GLY A 65 -0.44 -9.42 -2.52
CA GLY A 65 -1.75 -8.87 -2.17
C GLY A 65 -2.22 -7.78 -3.14
N LEU A 66 -1.31 -6.87 -3.52
CA LEU A 66 -1.54 -5.84 -4.52
C LEU A 66 -1.91 -6.45 -5.88
N GLY A 67 -1.27 -7.54 -6.27
CA GLY A 67 -1.54 -8.26 -7.51
C GLY A 67 -2.95 -8.87 -7.63
N GLN A 68 -3.71 -8.96 -6.54
CA GLN A 68 -5.13 -9.35 -6.61
C GLN A 68 -6.00 -8.26 -7.25
N HIS A 69 -5.58 -7.01 -7.15
CA HIS A 69 -6.30 -5.86 -7.70
C HIS A 69 -5.64 -5.32 -8.98
N PHE A 70 -4.31 -5.43 -9.07
CA PHE A 70 -3.47 -4.91 -10.16
C PHE A 70 -2.53 -6.00 -10.68
N PRO A 71 -3.07 -7.04 -11.34
CA PRO A 71 -2.28 -8.19 -11.78
C PRO A 71 -1.21 -7.86 -12.82
N ALA A 72 -1.48 -6.93 -13.75
CA ALA A 72 -0.51 -6.53 -14.77
C ALA A 72 0.66 -5.74 -14.16
N LEU A 73 0.36 -4.80 -13.24
CA LEU A 73 1.39 -4.09 -12.49
C LEU A 73 2.28 -5.05 -11.70
N ALA A 74 1.66 -5.96 -10.94
CA ALA A 74 2.40 -6.92 -10.13
C ALA A 74 3.23 -7.90 -10.97
N ALA A 75 2.75 -8.28 -12.15
CA ALA A 75 3.50 -9.11 -13.10
C ALA A 75 4.71 -8.35 -13.66
N ALA A 76 4.53 -7.10 -14.08
CA ALA A 76 5.61 -6.26 -14.57
C ALA A 76 6.70 -6.06 -13.50
N VAL A 77 6.33 -5.74 -12.27
CA VAL A 77 7.27 -5.58 -11.15
C VAL A 77 8.05 -6.87 -10.87
N ARG A 78 7.43 -8.05 -11.02
CA ARG A 78 8.14 -9.33 -10.83
C ARG A 78 9.10 -9.68 -11.96
N SER A 79 8.81 -9.25 -13.18
CA SER A 79 9.57 -9.61 -14.37
C SER A 79 10.71 -8.65 -14.70
N ASP A 80 10.66 -7.41 -14.23
CA ASP A 80 11.66 -6.37 -14.47
C ASP A 80 12.41 -6.03 -13.17
N PRO A 81 13.73 -6.36 -13.09
CA PRO A 81 14.54 -6.05 -11.92
C PRO A 81 14.56 -4.54 -11.56
N ALA A 82 14.54 -3.65 -12.57
CA ALA A 82 14.54 -2.21 -12.32
C ALA A 82 13.21 -1.72 -11.71
N LEU A 83 12.09 -2.31 -12.14
CA LEU A 83 10.79 -2.04 -11.51
C LEU A 83 10.68 -2.66 -10.11
N TRP A 84 11.34 -3.81 -9.90
CA TRP A 84 11.41 -4.41 -8.57
C TRP A 84 12.16 -3.51 -7.58
N GLU A 85 13.31 -2.96 -7.97
CA GLU A 85 14.09 -2.03 -7.13
C GLU A 85 13.27 -0.80 -6.77
N LEU A 86 12.61 -0.17 -7.75
CA LEU A 86 11.71 0.96 -7.51
C LEU A 86 10.56 0.62 -6.57
N TYR A 87 9.92 -0.52 -6.80
CA TYR A 87 8.86 -0.99 -5.92
C TYR A 87 9.38 -1.21 -4.50
N PHE A 88 10.57 -1.78 -4.35
CA PHE A 88 11.16 -2.04 -3.05
C PHE A 88 11.47 -0.75 -2.30
N GLU A 89 12.08 0.24 -2.95
CA GLU A 89 12.30 1.59 -2.40
C GLU A 89 10.97 2.26 -2.02
N TRP A 90 9.98 2.17 -2.90
CA TRP A 90 8.63 2.69 -2.62
C TRP A 90 8.01 1.97 -1.41
N HIS A 91 8.12 0.64 -1.34
CA HIS A 91 7.59 -0.17 -0.25
C HIS A 91 8.16 0.24 1.11
N VAL A 92 9.47 0.49 1.18
CA VAL A 92 10.18 0.90 2.39
C VAL A 92 9.81 2.33 2.81
N SER A 93 9.68 3.24 1.84
CA SER A 93 9.33 4.65 2.11
C SER A 93 7.83 4.87 2.38
N HIS A 94 6.99 3.89 2.07
CA HIS A 94 5.53 3.96 2.27
C HIS A 94 5.06 2.78 3.13
N PRO A 95 5.33 2.82 4.45
CA PRO A 95 4.88 1.76 5.35
C PRO A 95 3.35 1.64 5.30
N SER A 96 2.85 0.42 5.10
CA SER A 96 1.41 0.16 5.15
C SER A 96 0.92 0.38 6.57
N GLY A 97 -0.01 1.32 6.75
CA GLY A 97 -0.78 1.40 7.97
C GLY A 97 -1.74 0.19 8.10
N PRO A 98 -2.17 -0.15 9.32
CA PRO A 98 -3.05 -1.30 9.56
C PRO A 98 -4.41 -1.21 8.86
N MET A 99 -4.78 -0.02 8.39
CA MET A 99 -6.05 0.26 7.70
C MET A 99 -5.89 0.47 6.19
N VAL A 100 -4.65 0.43 5.66
CA VAL A 100 -4.41 0.62 4.21
C VAL A 100 -4.49 -0.73 3.53
N GLY A 101 -5.52 -0.92 2.71
CA GLY A 101 -5.69 -2.15 1.95
C GLY A 101 -4.79 -2.19 0.70
N TYR A 102 -4.54 -3.39 0.18
CA TYR A 102 -3.72 -3.62 -1.01
C TYR A 102 -4.20 -2.85 -2.25
N PHE A 103 -5.49 -2.51 -2.32
CA PHE A 103 -6.02 -1.66 -3.39
C PHE A 103 -5.46 -0.23 -3.31
N ALA A 104 -5.46 0.38 -2.12
CA ALA A 104 -4.92 1.73 -1.93
C ALA A 104 -3.41 1.76 -2.16
N ASP A 105 -2.69 0.73 -1.72
CA ASP A 105 -1.26 0.56 -2.00
C ASP A 105 -0.98 0.51 -3.49
N GLY A 106 -1.73 -0.28 -4.25
CA GLY A 106 -1.56 -0.38 -5.69
C GLY A 106 -1.92 0.91 -6.43
N ALA A 107 -2.95 1.61 -5.97
CA ALA A 107 -3.31 2.92 -6.51
C ALA A 107 -2.19 3.94 -6.30
N ALA A 108 -1.61 4.00 -5.10
CA ALA A 108 -0.50 4.90 -4.77
C ALA A 108 0.77 4.56 -5.57
N LEU A 109 1.07 3.28 -5.75
CA LEU A 109 2.20 2.83 -6.58
C LEU A 109 2.00 3.21 -8.06
N ILE A 110 0.81 3.01 -8.62
CA ILE A 110 0.47 3.43 -9.98
C ILE A 110 0.68 4.94 -10.15
N ASP A 111 0.20 5.74 -9.21
CA ASP A 111 0.34 7.20 -9.26
C ASP A 111 1.81 7.65 -9.11
N CYS A 112 2.61 6.93 -8.34
CA CYS A 112 4.04 7.17 -8.22
C CYS A 112 4.75 6.89 -9.55
N LEU A 113 4.60 5.69 -10.09
CA LEU A 113 5.23 5.27 -11.34
C LEU A 113 4.78 6.12 -12.55
N ASP A 114 3.52 6.53 -12.59
CA ASP A 114 3.01 7.40 -13.66
C ASP A 114 3.60 8.81 -13.60
N ARG A 115 3.73 9.39 -12.41
CA ARG A 115 4.39 10.71 -12.24
C ARG A 115 5.86 10.69 -12.63
N GLU A 116 6.54 9.58 -12.43
CA GLU A 116 7.94 9.38 -12.80
C GLU A 116 8.12 8.97 -14.28
N GLY A 117 7.01 8.76 -15.00
CA GLY A 117 7.04 8.29 -16.39
C GLY A 117 7.51 6.83 -16.53
N ARG A 118 7.46 6.05 -15.48
CA ARG A 118 7.95 4.66 -15.37
C ARG A 118 6.83 3.62 -15.28
N LEU A 119 5.57 4.04 -15.45
CA LEU A 119 4.45 3.10 -15.44
C LEU A 119 4.59 2.09 -16.59
N PRO A 120 4.61 0.78 -16.31
CA PRO A 120 4.69 -0.25 -17.35
C PRO A 120 3.52 -0.16 -18.33
N ALA A 121 3.78 -0.43 -19.60
CA ALA A 121 2.75 -0.39 -20.63
C ALA A 121 1.60 -1.35 -20.33
N GLU A 122 1.91 -2.52 -19.78
CA GLU A 122 0.96 -3.56 -19.37
C GLU A 122 0.01 -3.07 -18.26
N ALA A 123 0.50 -2.23 -17.35
CA ALA A 123 -0.29 -1.67 -16.25
C ALA A 123 -1.12 -0.42 -16.67
N THR A 124 -0.95 0.08 -17.90
CA THR A 124 -1.69 1.27 -18.39
C THR A 124 -3.20 1.09 -18.27
N ARG A 125 -3.72 -0.10 -18.58
CA ARG A 125 -5.16 -0.38 -18.46
C ARG A 125 -5.65 -0.31 -17.03
N GLU A 126 -4.88 -0.81 -16.08
CA GLU A 126 -5.20 -0.77 -14.64
C GLU A 126 -5.21 0.68 -14.14
N ALA A 127 -4.22 1.49 -14.53
CA ALA A 127 -4.18 2.91 -14.22
C ALA A 127 -5.37 3.67 -14.79
N LEU A 128 -5.80 3.35 -16.02
CA LEU A 128 -6.99 3.94 -16.63
C LEU A 128 -8.25 3.56 -15.85
N MET A 129 -8.42 2.28 -15.50
CA MET A 129 -9.57 1.81 -14.71
C MET A 129 -9.61 2.48 -13.34
N LEU A 130 -8.46 2.54 -12.65
CA LEU A 130 -8.33 3.23 -11.37
C LEU A 130 -8.80 4.69 -11.46
N ARG A 131 -8.34 5.45 -12.47
CA ARG A 131 -8.70 6.85 -12.66
C ARG A 131 -10.16 7.07 -13.07
N MET A 132 -10.78 6.02 -13.61
CA MET A 132 -12.21 6.03 -13.91
C MET A 132 -13.07 5.80 -12.65
N ASP A 133 -12.64 4.90 -11.78
CA ASP A 133 -13.35 4.57 -10.54
C ASP A 133 -13.10 5.63 -9.45
N THR A 134 -11.91 6.18 -9.42
CA THR A 134 -11.51 7.27 -8.52
C THR A 134 -11.54 8.61 -9.27
N SER A 135 -12.71 9.14 -9.58
CA SER A 135 -12.78 10.58 -9.82
C SER A 135 -12.55 11.27 -8.48
N SER A 136 -11.30 11.56 -8.20
CA SER A 136 -10.83 12.08 -6.92
C SER A 136 -11.56 13.35 -6.55
N ALA A 137 -12.30 13.32 -5.44
CA ALA A 137 -12.43 14.49 -4.63
C ALA A 137 -11.10 14.70 -3.88
N PRO A 138 -10.67 15.94 -3.66
CA PRO A 138 -9.41 16.22 -2.98
C PRO A 138 -9.33 15.72 -1.53
N ASP A 139 -10.42 15.24 -0.98
CA ASP A 139 -10.60 14.77 0.39
C ASP A 139 -10.71 13.25 0.53
N GLY A 140 -10.41 12.49 -0.51
CA GLY A 140 -10.38 11.02 -0.44
C GLY A 140 -11.75 10.34 -0.37
N GLN A 141 -12.86 11.07 -0.51
CA GLN A 141 -14.18 10.48 -0.57
C GLN A 141 -14.40 9.75 -1.89
N ARG A 142 -14.92 8.51 -1.80
CA ARG A 142 -15.33 7.70 -2.95
C ARG A 142 -16.38 8.44 -3.76
N ILE A 143 -16.04 8.83 -4.99
CA ILE A 143 -17.01 9.39 -5.90
C ILE A 143 -17.79 8.26 -6.55
N GLN A 144 -19.11 8.33 -6.43
CA GLN A 144 -20.01 7.41 -7.12
C GLN A 144 -19.81 7.49 -8.63
N ALA A 145 -19.45 6.37 -9.25
CA ALA A 145 -19.30 6.26 -10.68
C ALA A 145 -20.64 6.60 -11.38
N ARG A 146 -20.62 7.57 -12.29
CA ARG A 146 -21.79 7.87 -13.14
C ARG A 146 -22.11 6.67 -14.03
N TRP A 147 -23.39 6.38 -14.21
CA TRP A 147 -23.88 5.22 -14.96
C TRP A 147 -23.44 5.19 -16.43
N PHE A 148 -23.22 6.34 -17.03
CA PHE A 148 -22.78 6.51 -18.41
C PHE A 148 -21.97 7.81 -18.55
N GLY A 149 -20.96 7.82 -19.40
CA GLY A 149 -20.20 9.05 -19.65
C GLY A 149 -19.05 8.89 -20.63
N VAL A 150 -18.57 10.04 -21.05
CA VAL A 150 -17.30 10.20 -21.77
C VAL A 150 -16.32 10.87 -20.82
N ARG A 151 -15.13 10.34 -20.71
CA ARG A 151 -14.05 10.94 -19.89
C ARG A 151 -12.76 11.00 -20.67
N VAL A 152 -12.00 12.04 -20.40
CA VAL A 152 -10.63 12.16 -20.87
C VAL A 152 -9.72 11.91 -19.68
N VAL A 153 -8.91 10.88 -19.78
CA VAL A 153 -7.96 10.49 -18.73
C VAL A 153 -6.55 10.63 -19.29
N ARG A 154 -5.62 11.13 -18.49
CA ARG A 154 -4.21 11.19 -18.84
C ARG A 154 -3.47 10.07 -18.08
N VAL A 155 -2.66 9.30 -18.82
CA VAL A 155 -1.72 8.32 -18.25
C VAL A 155 -0.38 8.55 -18.96
N GLY A 156 0.63 8.97 -18.24
CA GLY A 156 1.88 9.47 -18.78
C GLY A 156 1.64 10.65 -19.72
N GLU A 157 2.29 10.64 -20.86
CA GLU A 157 2.11 11.66 -21.92
C GLU A 157 0.87 11.42 -22.80
N SER A 158 0.21 10.29 -22.65
CA SER A 158 -0.92 9.91 -23.48
C SER A 158 -2.26 10.39 -22.92
N ARG A 159 -3.11 10.91 -23.81
CA ARG A 159 -4.52 11.16 -23.51
C ARG A 159 -5.33 9.96 -23.96
N TRP A 160 -6.26 9.54 -23.11
CA TRP A 160 -7.16 8.44 -23.39
C TRP A 160 -8.60 8.93 -23.30
N TRP A 161 -9.39 8.56 -24.28
CA TRP A 161 -10.83 8.78 -24.27
C TRP A 161 -11.48 7.50 -23.80
N ALA A 162 -12.27 7.59 -22.75
CA ALA A 162 -13.06 6.48 -22.24
C ALA A 162 -14.53 6.77 -22.50
N VAL A 163 -15.20 5.85 -23.15
CA VAL A 163 -16.65 5.92 -23.40
C VAL A 163 -17.26 4.65 -22.85
N GLY A 164 -18.26 4.77 -21.99
CA GLY A 164 -18.89 3.59 -21.48
C GLY A 164 -19.80 3.78 -20.28
N SER A 165 -20.16 2.68 -19.69
CA SER A 165 -21.04 2.57 -18.52
C SER A 165 -20.31 1.84 -17.38
N ARG A 166 -20.95 1.79 -16.19
CA ARG A 166 -20.44 1.17 -14.97
C ARG A 166 -19.82 -0.24 -15.14
N ARG A 167 -20.16 -0.95 -16.22
CA ARG A 167 -19.71 -2.34 -16.46
C ARG A 167 -18.83 -2.52 -17.69
N ARG A 168 -18.83 -1.58 -18.64
CA ARG A 168 -18.09 -1.70 -19.90
C ARG A 168 -17.57 -0.35 -20.34
N TRP A 169 -16.27 -0.25 -20.53
CA TRP A 169 -15.59 0.94 -21.02
C TRP A 169 -14.81 0.61 -22.30
N ALA A 170 -14.99 1.39 -23.31
CA ALA A 170 -14.17 1.39 -24.51
C ALA A 170 -13.13 2.51 -24.37
N TRP A 171 -11.90 2.22 -24.76
CA TRP A 171 -10.77 3.13 -24.64
C TRP A 171 -10.22 3.46 -26.01
N VAL A 172 -10.04 4.73 -26.28
CA VAL A 172 -9.41 5.21 -27.51
C VAL A 172 -8.24 6.11 -27.12
N ARG A 173 -7.06 5.75 -27.58
CA ARG A 173 -5.88 6.58 -27.41
C ARG A 173 -6.00 7.83 -28.29
N GLY A 174 -5.94 9.00 -27.69
CA GLY A 174 -5.91 10.27 -28.41
C GLY A 174 -4.58 10.47 -29.18
N PRO A 175 -4.56 11.38 -30.15
CA PRO A 175 -3.35 11.70 -30.87
C PRO A 175 -2.26 12.21 -29.92
N ARG A 176 -1.01 11.75 -30.13
CA ARG A 176 0.15 12.35 -29.47
C ARG A 176 0.24 13.81 -29.89
N ARG A 177 0.36 14.74 -28.96
CA ARG A 177 0.78 16.08 -29.31
C ARG A 177 2.23 15.97 -29.80
N SER A 178 2.46 16.20 -31.09
CA SER A 178 3.79 16.55 -31.58
C SER A 178 4.19 17.88 -30.91
N ARG A 179 5.32 17.87 -30.22
CA ARG A 179 5.99 19.09 -29.80
C ARG A 179 6.56 19.78 -30.98
#